data_0a277413b36466e866443d47aede49f4
#
_entry.id   0a277413b36466e866443d47aede49f4
#
_cell.length_a   1.000
_cell.length_b   1.000
_cell.length_c   1.000
_cell.angle_alpha   90.00
_cell.angle_beta   90.00
_cell.angle_gamma   90.00
#
_symmetry.space_group_name_H-M   'P 1'
#
loop_
_entity.id
_entity.type
_entity.pdbx_description
1 polymer ?
#
loop_
_entity_poly.entity_id
_entity_poly.type
_entity_poly.pdbx_seq_one_letter_code
_entity_poly.pdbx_strand_id
1 'polypeptide(L)'
;GLVGSEMCIRDRAHTDVTVGKEITFEQLQQEYDCLYIAIGAHQGKGAGIPGEHSKNVMSAVEMLRGIGDGDMPDFTGKHVVVIGGGNVAMDVTRSSIRLGAEKVSCVYRRRIEDMTALPDEVTGAMAEGAEMLTLMAPVRIEANENDEAVALWVQPQIPGESDKTGRPRPEKADLPEVRVEADVIVVAIGQGIEIAGFEQSGVPIKRGTFV
;
A
#
# COMPACT_ATOMS: atom_id res chain seq x y z
N GLY A 1 26.68 -3.23 -15.86
CA GLY A 1 25.63 -2.32 -16.14
C GLY A 1 25.52 -2.04 -17.61
N LEU A 2 24.38 -2.33 -18.13
CA LEU A 2 23.98 -1.96 -19.49
C LEU A 2 23.59 -0.47 -19.54
N VAL A 3 24.49 0.42 -19.26
CA VAL A 3 24.28 1.81 -19.62
C VAL A 3 25.42 2.18 -20.57
N GLY A 4 25.28 1.69 -21.78
CA GLY A 4 25.98 2.34 -22.87
C GLY A 4 25.35 3.73 -23.00
N SER A 5 26.17 4.77 -22.91
CA SER A 5 25.79 6.15 -23.23
C SER A 5 25.08 6.28 -24.57
N GLU A 6 25.17 5.28 -25.41
CA GLU A 6 24.56 5.19 -26.73
C GLU A 6 23.04 4.93 -26.71
N MET A 7 22.48 4.32 -25.66
CA MET A 7 21.03 4.18 -25.52
C MET A 7 20.33 5.49 -25.12
N CYS A 8 21.02 6.37 -24.42
CA CYS A 8 20.46 7.65 -23.93
C CYS A 8 20.66 8.83 -24.88
N ILE A 9 21.50 8.72 -25.94
CA ILE A 9 21.81 9.84 -26.85
C ILE A 9 20.59 10.33 -27.64
N ARG A 10 19.57 9.51 -27.78
CA ARG A 10 18.32 9.82 -28.52
C ARG A 10 17.13 10.07 -27.60
N ASP A 11 17.29 9.85 -26.30
CA ASP A 11 16.20 10.00 -25.35
C ASP A 11 16.02 11.49 -25.01
N ARG A 12 14.76 11.94 -25.04
CA ARG A 12 14.35 13.25 -24.56
C ARG A 12 13.43 13.07 -23.38
N ALA A 13 13.86 13.44 -22.21
CA ALA A 13 13.02 13.48 -21.02
C ALA A 13 12.34 14.84 -20.91
N HIS A 14 11.02 14.83 -20.77
CA HIS A 14 10.23 15.98 -20.45
C HIS A 14 9.70 15.81 -19.03
N THR A 15 10.21 16.62 -18.10
CA THR A 15 9.77 16.63 -16.69
C THR A 15 8.70 17.71 -16.50
N ASP A 16 7.95 17.60 -15.39
CA ASP A 16 6.90 18.55 -15.01
C ASP A 16 5.77 18.67 -16.06
N VAL A 17 5.54 17.60 -16.82
CA VAL A 17 4.49 17.49 -17.82
C VAL A 17 3.48 16.43 -17.41
N THR A 18 2.23 16.83 -17.24
CA THR A 18 1.11 15.92 -16.97
C THR A 18 0.32 15.69 -18.27
N VAL A 19 0.31 14.46 -18.74
CA VAL A 19 -0.52 14.06 -19.88
C VAL A 19 -2.00 14.20 -19.50
N GLY A 20 -2.76 14.89 -20.34
CA GLY A 20 -4.14 15.26 -20.07
C GLY A 20 -4.33 16.68 -19.53
N LYS A 21 -3.21 17.40 -19.20
CA LYS A 21 -3.21 18.81 -18.80
C LYS A 21 -2.35 19.65 -19.74
N GLU A 22 -1.01 19.53 -19.63
CA GLU A 22 -0.06 20.29 -20.45
C GLU A 22 0.06 19.74 -21.87
N ILE A 23 -0.12 18.43 -22.04
CA ILE A 23 -0.16 17.76 -23.36
C ILE A 23 -1.28 16.74 -23.37
N THR A 24 -2.06 16.69 -24.48
CA THR A 24 -3.15 15.73 -24.60
C THR A 24 -2.70 14.41 -25.23
N PHE A 25 -3.50 13.36 -25.07
CA PHE A 25 -3.27 12.08 -25.74
C PHE A 25 -3.32 12.20 -27.25
N GLU A 26 -4.26 13.00 -27.77
CA GLU A 26 -4.43 13.25 -29.21
C GLU A 26 -3.19 13.92 -29.80
N GLN A 27 -2.57 14.85 -29.07
CA GLN A 27 -1.32 15.49 -29.50
C GLN A 27 -0.19 14.45 -29.56
N LEU A 28 -0.06 13.60 -28.55
CA LEU A 28 0.95 12.53 -28.54
C LEU A 28 0.72 11.52 -29.66
N GLN A 29 -0.53 11.15 -29.95
CA GLN A 29 -0.86 10.23 -31.04
C GLN A 29 -0.61 10.83 -32.44
N GLN A 30 -0.64 12.14 -32.59
CA GLN A 30 -0.27 12.82 -33.84
C GLN A 30 1.24 12.94 -34.02
N GLU A 31 1.99 13.03 -32.91
CA GLU A 31 3.43 13.26 -32.93
C GLU A 31 4.25 11.95 -32.98
N TYR A 32 3.71 10.86 -32.39
CA TYR A 32 4.44 9.59 -32.25
C TYR A 32 3.67 8.41 -32.87
N ASP A 33 4.41 7.51 -33.50
CA ASP A 33 3.86 6.28 -34.11
C ASP A 33 3.38 5.27 -33.08
N CYS A 34 3.91 5.31 -31.85
CA CYS A 34 3.57 4.39 -30.76
C CYS A 34 3.74 5.08 -29.41
N LEU A 35 2.80 4.80 -28.49
CA LEU A 35 2.85 5.27 -27.12
C LEU A 35 2.95 4.07 -26.17
N TYR A 36 3.93 4.09 -25.28
CA TYR A 36 4.07 3.11 -24.20
C TYR A 36 3.68 3.72 -22.86
N ILE A 37 2.60 3.21 -22.25
CA ILE A 37 2.06 3.72 -21.00
C ILE A 37 2.73 2.97 -19.84
N ALA A 38 3.55 3.67 -19.05
CA ALA A 38 4.34 3.11 -17.94
C ALA A 38 4.18 3.94 -16.65
N ILE A 39 2.94 4.31 -16.30
CA ILE A 39 2.63 5.23 -15.21
C ILE A 39 2.72 4.61 -13.81
N GLY A 40 2.83 3.28 -13.71
CA GLY A 40 2.83 2.58 -12.42
C GLY A 40 1.47 2.61 -11.71
N ALA A 41 1.44 2.18 -10.46
CA ALA A 41 0.27 2.16 -9.59
C ALA A 41 0.54 3.04 -8.37
N HIS A 42 0.00 4.26 -8.37
CA HIS A 42 0.29 5.28 -7.36
C HIS A 42 -0.86 5.54 -6.39
N GLN A 43 -2.01 4.89 -6.57
CA GLN A 43 -3.14 5.05 -5.68
C GLN A 43 -3.17 3.91 -4.66
N GLY A 44 -3.05 4.25 -3.37
CA GLY A 44 -3.28 3.28 -2.29
C GLY A 44 -4.75 2.89 -2.22
N LYS A 45 -5.02 1.61 -1.95
CA LYS A 45 -6.39 1.13 -1.70
C LYS A 45 -6.73 1.31 -0.23
N GLY A 46 -7.89 1.90 0.04
CA GLY A 46 -8.46 1.98 1.37
C GLY A 46 -8.88 0.62 1.93
N ALA A 47 -8.93 0.49 3.23
CA ALA A 47 -9.36 -0.73 3.90
C ALA A 47 -10.89 -0.95 3.81
N GLY A 48 -11.66 0.09 3.50
CA GLY A 48 -13.11 0.06 3.42
C GLY A 48 -13.78 -0.15 4.78
N ILE A 49 -13.14 0.30 5.85
CA ILE A 49 -13.62 0.15 7.22
C ILE A 49 -13.93 1.50 7.87
N PRO A 50 -14.88 1.57 8.82
CA PRO A 50 -15.16 2.78 9.57
C PRO A 50 -13.89 3.35 10.24
N GLY A 51 -13.71 4.67 10.16
CA GLY A 51 -12.59 5.40 10.77
C GLY A 51 -11.32 5.45 9.91
N GLU A 52 -11.32 4.89 8.70
CA GLU A 52 -10.12 4.90 7.82
C GLU A 52 -9.69 6.29 7.32
N HIS A 53 -10.52 7.31 7.51
CA HIS A 53 -10.21 8.70 7.14
C HIS A 53 -9.76 9.58 8.31
N SER A 54 -9.53 8.99 9.48
CA SER A 54 -8.99 9.73 10.64
C SER A 54 -7.58 10.26 10.36
N LYS A 55 -7.19 11.35 11.02
CA LYS A 55 -6.02 12.19 10.68
C LYS A 55 -4.68 11.47 10.64
N ASN A 56 -4.47 10.46 11.46
CA ASN A 56 -3.23 9.69 11.56
C ASN A 56 -3.35 8.29 10.91
N VAL A 57 -4.31 8.15 9.99
CA VAL A 57 -4.42 7.00 9.08
C VAL A 57 -3.90 7.42 7.72
N MET A 58 -2.94 6.68 7.19
CA MET A 58 -2.30 7.00 5.93
C MET A 58 -2.16 5.79 5.01
N SER A 59 -2.03 6.05 3.72
CA SER A 59 -1.71 5.02 2.74
C SER A 59 -0.22 4.68 2.77
N ALA A 60 0.13 3.41 2.63
CA ALA A 60 1.51 2.96 2.45
C ALA A 60 2.20 3.64 1.27
N VAL A 61 1.47 3.89 0.18
CA VAL A 61 1.99 4.57 -1.01
C VAL A 61 2.38 6.01 -0.70
N GLU A 62 1.53 6.74 0.01
CA GLU A 62 1.79 8.12 0.41
C GLU A 62 2.98 8.21 1.37
N MET A 63 3.03 7.33 2.37
CA MET A 63 4.14 7.26 3.31
C MET A 63 5.48 7.00 2.59
N LEU A 64 5.55 5.95 1.77
CA LEU A 64 6.80 5.58 1.09
C LEU A 64 7.22 6.64 0.06
N ARG A 65 6.26 7.28 -0.61
CA ARG A 65 6.52 8.40 -1.50
C ARG A 65 7.09 9.60 -0.74
N GLY A 66 6.46 10.00 0.38
CA GLY A 66 6.96 11.07 1.23
C GLY A 66 8.40 10.84 1.67
N ILE A 67 8.74 9.60 2.08
CA ILE A 67 10.12 9.22 2.42
C ILE A 67 11.05 9.42 1.22
N GLY A 68 10.63 9.00 0.01
CA GLY A 68 11.41 9.18 -1.21
C GLY A 68 11.61 10.65 -1.59
N ASP A 69 10.63 11.48 -1.33
CA ASP A 69 10.65 12.94 -1.59
C ASP A 69 11.36 13.74 -0.47
N GLY A 70 11.83 13.07 0.60
CA GLY A 70 12.52 13.70 1.74
C GLY A 70 11.57 14.25 2.81
N ASP A 71 10.28 14.02 2.70
CA ASP A 71 9.24 14.33 3.70
C ASP A 71 8.98 13.12 4.58
N MET A 72 9.86 12.89 5.55
CA MET A 72 9.81 11.70 6.41
C MET A 72 8.90 11.95 7.61
N PRO A 73 7.91 11.08 7.87
CA PRO A 73 7.14 11.16 9.10
C PRO A 73 8.01 10.84 10.33
N ASP A 74 7.72 11.48 11.46
CA ASP A 74 8.35 11.16 12.74
C ASP A 74 7.43 10.21 13.53
N PHE A 75 7.92 9.00 13.77
CA PHE A 75 7.23 7.98 14.55
C PHE A 75 7.86 7.74 15.93
N THR A 76 8.76 8.64 16.37
CA THR A 76 9.43 8.50 17.68
C THR A 76 8.41 8.32 18.81
N GLY A 77 8.56 7.22 19.55
CA GLY A 77 7.71 6.87 20.69
C GLY A 77 6.28 6.45 20.35
N LYS A 78 5.96 6.23 19.07
CA LYS A 78 4.62 5.86 18.61
C LYS A 78 4.47 4.36 18.41
N HIS A 79 3.24 3.87 18.61
CA HIS A 79 2.81 2.56 18.15
C HIS A 79 2.22 2.68 16.75
N VAL A 80 2.90 2.11 15.77
CA VAL A 80 2.45 2.07 14.37
C VAL A 80 1.82 0.71 14.07
N VAL A 81 0.59 0.73 13.55
CA VAL A 81 -0.10 -0.48 13.09
C VAL A 81 -0.17 -0.47 11.57
N VAL A 82 0.38 -1.51 10.94
CA VAL A 82 0.38 -1.69 9.48
C VAL A 82 -0.66 -2.75 9.11
N ILE A 83 -1.58 -2.41 8.20
CA ILE A 83 -2.60 -3.35 7.71
C ILE A 83 -2.16 -3.90 6.36
N GLY A 84 -1.76 -5.17 6.29
CA GLY A 84 -1.37 -5.82 5.04
C GLY A 84 -0.41 -6.99 5.22
N GLY A 85 -0.09 -7.69 4.15
CA GLY A 85 0.81 -8.86 4.17
C GLY A 85 1.55 -9.06 2.84
N GLY A 86 1.74 -7.99 2.07
CA GLY A 86 2.56 -7.96 0.85
C GLY A 86 3.90 -7.27 1.10
N ASN A 87 4.77 -7.23 0.07
CA ASN A 87 6.09 -6.58 0.17
C ASN A 87 5.99 -5.12 0.64
N VAL A 88 5.02 -4.35 0.11
CA VAL A 88 4.78 -2.96 0.52
C VAL A 88 4.47 -2.87 2.02
N ALA A 89 3.74 -3.84 2.60
CA ALA A 89 3.49 -3.86 4.03
C ALA A 89 4.79 -4.12 4.82
N MET A 90 5.68 -4.96 4.32
CA MET A 90 7.00 -5.20 4.94
C MET A 90 7.89 -3.97 4.84
N ASP A 91 7.92 -3.30 3.68
CA ASP A 91 8.66 -2.05 3.49
C ASP A 91 8.21 -0.98 4.49
N VAL A 92 6.89 -0.78 4.62
CA VAL A 92 6.31 0.18 5.58
C VAL A 92 6.63 -0.22 7.03
N THR A 93 6.49 -1.50 7.37
CA THR A 93 6.78 -2.03 8.70
C THR A 93 8.23 -1.73 9.11
N ARG A 94 9.19 -2.07 8.25
CA ARG A 94 10.62 -1.83 8.50
C ARG A 94 10.96 -0.34 8.49
N SER A 95 10.37 0.44 7.57
CA SER A 95 10.54 1.89 7.54
C SER A 95 10.02 2.54 8.82
N SER A 96 8.87 2.10 9.34
CA SER A 96 8.31 2.62 10.59
C SER A 96 9.23 2.40 11.79
N ILE A 97 9.86 1.22 11.88
CA ILE A 97 10.87 0.94 12.91
C ILE A 97 12.05 1.92 12.80
N ARG A 98 12.56 2.11 11.58
CA ARG A 98 13.71 2.99 11.30
C ARG A 98 13.39 4.47 11.50
N LEU A 99 12.12 4.85 11.39
CA LEU A 99 11.61 6.19 11.69
C LEU A 99 11.31 6.40 13.20
N GLY A 100 11.76 5.49 14.06
CA GLY A 100 11.75 5.66 15.51
C GLY A 100 10.49 5.16 16.22
N ALA A 101 9.63 4.39 15.57
CA ALA A 101 8.47 3.80 16.23
C ALA A 101 8.90 2.94 17.43
N GLU A 102 8.25 3.14 18.58
CA GLU A 102 8.50 2.33 19.79
C GLU A 102 7.98 0.89 19.61
N LYS A 103 6.86 0.76 18.91
CA LYS A 103 6.25 -0.52 18.57
C LYS A 103 5.70 -0.50 17.15
N VAL A 104 5.89 -1.58 16.40
CA VAL A 104 5.28 -1.77 15.09
C VAL A 104 4.57 -3.12 15.04
N SER A 105 3.25 -3.12 14.81
CA SER A 105 2.44 -4.32 14.66
C SER A 105 1.89 -4.42 13.24
N CYS A 106 2.20 -5.52 12.56
CA CYS A 106 1.68 -5.81 11.22
C CYS A 106 0.45 -6.73 11.33
N VAL A 107 -0.71 -6.23 10.95
CA VAL A 107 -2.00 -6.95 11.03
C VAL A 107 -2.30 -7.59 9.69
N TYR A 108 -2.51 -8.92 9.71
CA TYR A 108 -2.82 -9.67 8.51
C TYR A 108 -3.94 -10.69 8.76
N ARG A 109 -4.90 -10.75 7.83
CA ARG A 109 -6.11 -11.56 7.97
C ARG A 109 -5.95 -13.06 7.73
N ARG A 110 -4.80 -13.51 7.23
CA ARG A 110 -4.46 -14.92 6.99
C ARG A 110 -3.28 -15.33 7.85
N ARG A 111 -2.82 -16.56 7.68
CA ARG A 111 -1.61 -17.06 8.36
C ARG A 111 -0.36 -16.40 7.77
N ILE A 112 0.75 -16.48 8.49
CA ILE A 112 2.02 -15.89 8.06
C ILE A 112 2.53 -16.52 6.76
N GLU A 113 2.37 -17.84 6.60
CA GLU A 113 2.74 -18.56 5.38
C GLU A 113 1.86 -18.25 4.17
N ASP A 114 0.70 -17.62 4.38
CA ASP A 114 -0.20 -17.17 3.31
C ASP A 114 0.08 -15.72 2.88
N MET A 115 1.08 -15.06 3.47
CA MET A 115 1.49 -13.73 3.06
C MET A 115 1.99 -13.74 1.62
N THR A 116 1.72 -12.65 0.90
CA THR A 116 2.24 -12.46 -0.46
C THR A 116 3.59 -11.77 -0.50
N ALA A 117 4.07 -11.32 0.65
CA ALA A 117 5.43 -10.85 0.81
C ALA A 117 6.44 -11.99 0.65
N LEU A 118 7.64 -11.68 0.20
CA LEU A 118 8.74 -12.64 0.15
C LEU A 118 9.07 -13.10 1.58
N PRO A 119 9.32 -14.40 1.81
CA PRO A 119 9.63 -14.92 3.14
C PRO A 119 10.80 -14.20 3.84
N ASP A 120 11.81 -13.81 3.08
CA ASP A 120 12.97 -13.08 3.59
C ASP A 120 12.60 -11.66 4.08
N GLU A 121 11.63 -11.00 3.43
CA GLU A 121 11.13 -9.69 3.86
C GLU A 121 10.33 -9.80 5.16
N VAL A 122 9.52 -10.84 5.29
CA VAL A 122 8.78 -11.12 6.53
C VAL A 122 9.75 -11.42 7.68
N THR A 123 10.73 -12.29 7.42
CA THR A 123 11.77 -12.65 8.40
C THR A 123 12.60 -11.44 8.80
N GLY A 124 12.95 -10.59 7.81
CA GLY A 124 13.68 -9.34 8.05
C GLY A 124 12.90 -8.35 8.92
N ALA A 125 11.61 -8.17 8.67
CA ALA A 125 10.76 -7.31 9.47
C ALA A 125 10.65 -7.81 10.93
N MET A 126 10.48 -9.11 11.13
CA MET A 126 10.46 -9.72 12.47
C MET A 126 11.81 -9.58 13.19
N ALA A 127 12.93 -9.76 12.48
CA ALA A 127 14.27 -9.59 13.03
C ALA A 127 14.56 -8.14 13.44
N GLU A 128 13.97 -7.17 12.78
CA GLU A 128 14.03 -5.74 13.17
C GLU A 128 13.09 -5.40 14.33
N GLY A 129 12.26 -6.33 14.81
CA GLY A 129 11.41 -6.17 15.99
C GLY A 129 9.91 -5.97 15.70
N ALA A 130 9.46 -6.18 14.47
CA ALA A 130 8.05 -6.11 14.14
C ALA A 130 7.24 -7.26 14.77
N GLU A 131 6.07 -6.95 15.32
CA GLU A 131 5.09 -7.92 15.78
C GLU A 131 4.15 -8.30 14.63
N MET A 132 4.02 -9.61 14.34
CA MET A 132 3.11 -10.10 13.32
C MET A 132 1.80 -10.60 13.94
N LEU A 133 0.72 -9.83 13.78
CA LEU A 133 -0.63 -10.16 14.23
C LEU A 133 -1.39 -10.83 13.07
N THR A 134 -1.17 -12.12 12.88
CA THR A 134 -1.79 -12.92 11.83
C THR A 134 -3.15 -13.47 12.25
N LEU A 135 -3.97 -13.89 11.28
CA LEU A 135 -5.37 -14.32 11.47
C LEU A 135 -6.22 -13.24 12.14
N MET A 136 -5.94 -11.99 11.84
CA MET A 136 -6.62 -10.80 12.37
C MET A 136 -7.14 -9.95 11.20
N ALA A 137 -8.46 -9.92 11.01
CA ALA A 137 -9.09 -9.08 9.98
C ALA A 137 -9.46 -7.72 10.56
N PRO A 138 -9.05 -6.60 9.94
CA PRO A 138 -9.44 -5.27 10.40
C PRO A 138 -10.97 -5.08 10.27
N VAL A 139 -11.60 -4.48 11.27
CA VAL A 139 -13.06 -4.25 11.34
C VAL A 139 -13.39 -2.78 11.34
N ARG A 140 -12.74 -2.01 12.20
CA ARG A 140 -12.92 -0.57 12.32
C ARG A 140 -11.71 0.07 13.00
N ILE A 141 -11.56 1.35 12.77
CA ILE A 141 -10.61 2.21 13.47
C ILE A 141 -11.38 3.03 14.51
N GLU A 142 -10.91 3.01 15.74
CA GLU A 142 -11.40 3.83 16.83
C GLU A 142 -10.66 5.15 16.80
N ALA A 143 -11.40 6.26 16.75
CA ALA A 143 -10.85 7.61 16.80
C ALA A 143 -11.29 8.33 18.07
N ASN A 144 -10.46 9.26 18.53
CA ASN A 144 -10.77 10.15 19.65
C ASN A 144 -11.65 11.35 19.20
N GLU A 145 -11.95 12.25 20.13
CA GLU A 145 -12.76 13.44 19.87
C GLU A 145 -12.12 14.42 18.86
N ASN A 146 -10.81 14.33 18.66
CA ASN A 146 -10.05 15.13 17.70
C ASN A 146 -9.96 14.49 16.31
N ASP A 147 -10.65 13.36 16.08
CA ASP A 147 -10.58 12.56 14.87
C ASP A 147 -9.18 11.97 14.60
N GLU A 148 -8.48 11.57 15.66
CA GLU A 148 -7.22 10.87 15.60
C GLU A 148 -7.43 9.40 15.94
N ALA A 149 -6.91 8.48 15.12
CA ALA A 149 -6.97 7.05 15.41
C ALA A 149 -6.21 6.74 16.71
N VAL A 150 -6.82 5.94 17.56
CA VAL A 150 -6.26 5.49 18.86
C VAL A 150 -6.20 3.96 18.95
N ALA A 151 -6.91 3.25 18.10
CA ALA A 151 -6.85 1.81 18.03
C ALA A 151 -7.39 1.27 16.70
N LEU A 152 -6.91 0.08 16.32
CA LEU A 152 -7.52 -0.77 15.31
C LEU A 152 -8.26 -1.91 16.00
N TRP A 153 -9.54 -2.09 15.70
CA TRP A 153 -10.30 -3.27 16.11
C TRP A 153 -10.19 -4.35 15.04
N VAL A 154 -9.84 -5.54 15.46
CA VAL A 154 -9.63 -6.69 14.58
C VAL A 154 -10.49 -7.87 15.02
N GLN A 155 -11.01 -8.61 14.05
CA GLN A 155 -11.75 -9.84 14.26
C GLN A 155 -10.81 -11.03 14.05
N PRO A 156 -10.62 -11.90 15.06
CA PRO A 156 -9.88 -13.15 14.87
C PRO A 156 -10.48 -14.01 13.76
N GLN A 157 -9.61 -14.66 13.01
CA GLN A 157 -9.96 -15.49 11.86
C GLN A 157 -9.51 -16.94 12.07
N ILE A 158 -10.15 -17.85 11.34
CA ILE A 158 -9.72 -19.24 11.14
C ILE A 158 -9.49 -19.47 9.64
N PRO A 159 -8.60 -20.39 9.26
CA PRO A 159 -8.44 -20.80 7.88
C PRO A 159 -9.69 -21.59 7.42
N GLY A 160 -10.38 -21.10 6.40
CA GLY A 160 -11.49 -21.77 5.74
C GLY A 160 -11.06 -22.55 4.49
N GLU A 161 -11.97 -22.74 3.55
CA GLU A 161 -11.67 -23.41 2.28
C GLU A 161 -10.66 -22.64 1.45
N SER A 162 -9.85 -23.38 0.68
CA SER A 162 -8.85 -22.78 -0.22
C SER A 162 -9.52 -22.03 -1.37
N ASP A 163 -9.01 -20.85 -1.66
CA ASP A 163 -9.38 -20.08 -2.83
C ASP A 163 -8.78 -20.68 -4.13
N LYS A 164 -9.07 -20.08 -5.28
CA LYS A 164 -8.56 -20.55 -6.58
C LYS A 164 -7.01 -20.51 -6.70
N THR A 165 -6.33 -19.85 -5.78
CA THR A 165 -4.86 -19.77 -5.71
C THR A 165 -4.28 -20.78 -4.72
N GLY A 166 -5.11 -21.61 -4.10
CA GLY A 166 -4.71 -22.61 -3.10
C GLY A 166 -4.52 -22.05 -1.68
N ARG A 167 -4.82 -20.75 -1.45
CA ARG A 167 -4.70 -20.13 -0.12
C ARG A 167 -6.02 -20.21 0.64
N PRO A 168 -6.00 -20.59 1.93
CA PRO A 168 -7.21 -20.61 2.76
C PRO A 168 -7.89 -19.24 2.80
N ARG A 169 -9.19 -19.21 2.63
CA ARG A 169 -9.99 -17.99 2.84
C ARG A 169 -10.05 -17.70 4.34
N PRO A 170 -9.89 -16.46 4.77
CA PRO A 170 -10.11 -16.12 6.16
C PRO A 170 -11.60 -16.18 6.47
N GLU A 171 -11.96 -16.91 7.51
CA GLU A 171 -13.32 -17.01 8.04
C GLU A 171 -13.35 -16.47 9.47
N LYS A 172 -14.48 -15.85 9.84
CA LYS A 172 -14.64 -15.28 11.17
C LYS A 172 -14.59 -16.38 12.23
N ALA A 173 -13.68 -16.28 13.20
CA ALA A 173 -13.67 -17.13 14.38
C ALA A 173 -14.80 -16.73 15.34
N ASP A 174 -15.31 -17.68 16.11
CA ASP A 174 -16.26 -17.42 17.20
C ASP A 174 -15.52 -16.92 18.45
N LEU A 175 -14.88 -15.78 18.27
CA LEU A 175 -14.10 -15.08 19.30
C LEU A 175 -14.44 -13.57 19.25
N PRO A 176 -14.35 -12.87 20.39
CA PRO A 176 -14.59 -11.43 20.41
C PRO A 176 -13.54 -10.68 19.58
N GLU A 177 -13.93 -9.49 19.13
CA GLU A 177 -13.00 -8.54 18.53
C GLU A 177 -11.90 -8.14 19.53
N VAL A 178 -10.71 -7.93 19.00
CA VAL A 178 -9.53 -7.51 19.78
C VAL A 178 -9.19 -6.06 19.44
N ARG A 179 -8.92 -5.27 20.46
CA ARG A 179 -8.45 -3.90 20.32
C ARG A 179 -6.94 -3.86 20.29
N VAL A 180 -6.37 -3.32 19.22
CA VAL A 180 -4.94 -3.08 19.04
C VAL A 180 -4.71 -1.58 19.13
N GLU A 181 -4.00 -1.13 20.15
CA GLU A 181 -3.64 0.28 20.31
C GLU A 181 -2.80 0.77 19.13
N ALA A 182 -2.99 2.01 18.70
CA ALA A 182 -2.28 2.59 17.58
C ALA A 182 -2.26 4.12 17.68
N ASP A 183 -1.08 4.71 17.55
CA ASP A 183 -0.93 6.15 17.38
C ASP A 183 -0.94 6.54 15.89
N VAL A 184 -0.58 5.59 15.01
CA VAL A 184 -0.59 5.74 13.57
C VAL A 184 -1.03 4.43 12.93
N ILE A 185 -1.88 4.50 11.91
CA ILE A 185 -2.29 3.33 11.13
C ILE A 185 -1.88 3.54 9.67
N VAL A 186 -1.17 2.55 9.11
CA VAL A 186 -0.75 2.56 7.70
C VAL A 186 -1.44 1.44 6.93
N VAL A 187 -2.21 1.82 5.91
CA VAL A 187 -2.98 0.87 5.08
C VAL A 187 -2.14 0.43 3.89
N ALA A 188 -1.78 -0.86 3.84
CA ALA A 188 -0.89 -1.48 2.85
C ALA A 188 -1.54 -2.70 2.15
N ILE A 189 -2.80 -2.58 1.71
CA ILE A 189 -3.60 -3.69 1.16
C ILE A 189 -3.65 -3.72 -0.37
N GLY A 190 -2.81 -2.96 -1.02
CA GLY A 190 -2.65 -2.95 -2.47
C GLY A 190 -2.69 -1.54 -3.05
N GLN A 191 -2.48 -1.49 -4.37
CA GLN A 191 -2.36 -0.27 -5.14
C GLN A 191 -3.30 -0.29 -6.33
N GLY A 192 -3.65 0.88 -6.83
CA GLY A 192 -4.43 1.10 -8.03
C GLY A 192 -3.70 1.97 -9.04
N ILE A 193 -4.15 1.88 -10.29
CA ILE A 193 -3.69 2.72 -11.39
C ILE A 193 -4.67 3.89 -11.52
N GLU A 194 -4.17 5.09 -11.73
CA GLU A 194 -5.01 6.24 -12.06
C GLU A 194 -5.38 6.19 -13.54
N ILE A 195 -6.64 5.86 -13.83
CA ILE A 195 -7.12 5.60 -15.19
C ILE A 195 -8.04 6.69 -15.76
N ALA A 196 -8.55 7.60 -14.93
CA ALA A 196 -9.62 8.54 -15.31
C ALA A 196 -9.29 9.38 -16.57
N GLY A 197 -8.05 9.88 -16.69
CA GLY A 197 -7.62 10.63 -17.87
C GLY A 197 -7.50 9.79 -19.15
N PHE A 198 -7.24 8.50 -19.01
CA PHE A 198 -7.05 7.58 -20.13
C PHE A 198 -8.39 7.08 -20.70
N GLU A 199 -9.40 6.89 -19.86
CA GLU A 199 -10.74 6.49 -20.32
C GLU A 199 -11.33 7.53 -21.28
N GLN A 200 -11.15 8.82 -20.97
CA GLN A 200 -11.64 9.92 -21.78
C GLN A 200 -10.92 10.05 -23.14
N SER A 201 -9.69 9.55 -23.23
CA SER A 201 -8.85 9.60 -24.41
C SER A 201 -8.97 8.35 -25.31
N GLY A 202 -9.94 7.48 -25.05
CA GLY A 202 -10.20 6.29 -25.86
C GLY A 202 -9.19 5.14 -25.66
N VAL A 203 -8.34 5.19 -24.63
CA VAL A 203 -7.44 4.09 -24.29
C VAL A 203 -8.25 2.93 -23.72
N PRO A 204 -8.13 1.69 -24.25
CA PRO A 204 -8.92 0.57 -23.79
C PRO A 204 -8.57 0.19 -22.35
N ILE A 205 -9.56 0.19 -21.46
CA ILE A 205 -9.42 -0.16 -20.06
C ILE A 205 -10.38 -1.30 -19.71
N LYS A 206 -9.88 -2.30 -19.03
CA LYS A 206 -10.67 -3.42 -18.54
C LYS A 206 -10.31 -3.75 -17.09
N ARG A 207 -11.31 -3.72 -16.20
CA ARG A 207 -11.15 -3.99 -14.77
C ARG A 207 -10.08 -3.13 -14.08
N GLY A 208 -9.97 -1.85 -14.47
CA GLY A 208 -9.00 -0.92 -13.91
C GLY A 208 -7.56 -1.10 -14.38
N THR A 209 -7.34 -1.78 -15.51
CA THR A 209 -6.03 -1.95 -16.15
C THR A 209 -6.12 -1.66 -17.65
N PHE A 210 -5.02 -1.22 -18.23
CA PHE A 210 -4.90 -1.09 -19.68
C PHE A 210 -4.94 -2.46 -20.36
N VAL A 211 -5.50 -2.51 -21.58
CA VAL A 211 -5.68 -3.75 -22.36
C VAL A 211 -4.86 -3.68 -23.63
#